data_4b1304cc94d0fce759c0dc369113e9eb
#
_entry.id   4b1304cc94d0fce759c0dc369113e9eb
#
_cell.length_a   1.000
_cell.length_b   1.000
_cell.length_c   1.000
_cell.angle_alpha   90.00
_cell.angle_beta   90.00
_cell.angle_gamma   90.00
#
_symmetry.space_group_name_H-M   'P 1'
#
loop_
_entity.id
_entity.type
_entity.pdbx_description
1 polymer ?
#
loop_
_entity_poly.entity_id
_entity_poly.type
_entity_poly.pdbx_seq_one_letter_code
_entity_poly.pdbx_strand_id
1 'polypeptide(L)'
;MTTVDPRAKDAPNTVTKQGKFSFGGHRNTTNAAESLILAGEENNLSANTSIVGASKKIVGNQGEGNTVLSSSDITFTGDNHIINSSAHTQVNGTGNIVFSSEDVAINTIGSMAVGKKISITHPGSFIFNGTDTEVASNKEYTTKIMADKGMIINTNSQKADGVDLTINGGLKVAHNTTDGV
;
A
#
# COMPACT_ATOMS: atom_id res chain seq x y z
N MET A 1 5.66 -21.40 -23.24
CA MET A 1 6.53 -22.33 -22.52
C MET A 1 5.92 -22.54 -21.16
N THR A 2 5.34 -23.70 -20.91
CA THR A 2 4.71 -24.02 -19.61
C THR A 2 5.79 -24.71 -18.77
N THR A 3 6.36 -23.99 -17.81
CA THR A 3 7.22 -24.62 -16.81
C THR A 3 6.33 -25.19 -15.72
N VAL A 4 6.14 -26.49 -15.71
CA VAL A 4 5.49 -27.19 -14.61
C VAL A 4 6.52 -27.36 -13.50
N ASP A 5 6.25 -26.81 -12.31
CA ASP A 5 7.04 -27.13 -11.13
C ASP A 5 6.76 -28.61 -10.75
N PRO A 6 7.73 -29.52 -10.83
CA PRO A 6 7.52 -30.92 -10.53
C PRO A 6 7.20 -31.20 -9.05
N ARG A 7 7.29 -30.21 -8.19
CA ARG A 7 6.97 -30.30 -6.75
C ARG A 7 5.57 -29.82 -6.42
N ALA A 8 4.87 -29.19 -7.37
CA ALA A 8 3.50 -28.75 -7.15
C ALA A 8 2.54 -29.94 -7.22
N LYS A 9 1.96 -30.32 -6.11
CA LYS A 9 0.87 -31.32 -6.06
C LYS A 9 -0.45 -30.82 -6.66
N ASP A 10 -0.54 -29.50 -6.93
CA ASP A 10 -1.74 -28.79 -7.38
C ASP A 10 -1.50 -28.06 -8.70
N ALA A 11 -2.53 -27.46 -9.25
CA ALA A 11 -2.54 -26.84 -10.57
C ALA A 11 -1.31 -25.96 -10.87
N PRO A 12 -0.68 -26.11 -12.05
CA PRO A 12 0.48 -25.33 -12.44
C PRO A 12 0.15 -23.84 -12.63
N ASN A 13 1.19 -23.01 -12.60
CA ASN A 13 1.07 -21.62 -12.96
C ASN A 13 0.65 -21.48 -14.43
N THR A 14 -0.31 -20.63 -14.71
CA THR A 14 -0.82 -20.40 -16.05
C THR A 14 -0.24 -19.08 -16.60
N VAL A 15 0.49 -19.20 -17.74
CA VAL A 15 1.01 -18.05 -18.49
C VAL A 15 0.34 -18.03 -19.85
N THR A 16 -0.52 -17.05 -20.09
CA THR A 16 -1.43 -17.04 -21.24
C THR A 16 -0.95 -16.25 -22.48
N LYS A 17 0.07 -15.41 -22.37
CA LYS A 17 0.60 -14.58 -23.49
C LYS A 17 2.11 -14.35 -23.40
N GLN A 18 2.72 -13.81 -24.46
CA GLN A 18 4.15 -13.44 -24.50
C GLN A 18 4.49 -12.31 -23.52
N GLY A 19 5.70 -12.30 -22.99
CA GLY A 19 6.18 -11.28 -22.07
C GLY A 19 5.70 -11.43 -20.61
N LYS A 20 5.13 -12.56 -20.27
CA LYS A 20 4.63 -12.86 -18.94
C LYS A 20 5.48 -13.89 -18.26
N PHE A 21 5.78 -13.65 -17.00
CA PHE A 21 6.59 -14.56 -16.21
C PHE A 21 5.93 -14.85 -14.87
N SER A 22 5.86 -16.13 -14.52
CA SER A 22 5.53 -16.56 -13.16
C SER A 22 6.59 -17.55 -12.72
N PHE A 23 7.35 -17.20 -11.70
CA PHE A 23 8.41 -18.02 -11.12
C PHE A 23 7.98 -18.60 -9.78
N GLY A 24 7.96 -19.92 -9.67
CA GLY A 24 7.63 -20.61 -8.43
C GLY A 24 6.16 -20.47 -7.99
N GLY A 25 5.84 -21.11 -6.87
CA GLY A 25 4.49 -21.13 -6.34
C GLY A 25 3.49 -21.94 -7.15
N HIS A 26 2.22 -21.82 -6.84
CA HIS A 26 1.16 -22.55 -7.52
C HIS A 26 -0.11 -21.70 -7.66
N ARG A 27 -0.97 -22.08 -8.63
CA ARG A 27 -2.23 -21.40 -8.96
C ARG A 27 -2.09 -19.90 -9.28
N ASN A 28 -0.93 -19.47 -9.73
CA ASN A 28 -0.73 -18.09 -10.16
C ASN A 28 -1.16 -17.94 -11.63
N THR A 29 -1.91 -16.89 -11.91
CA THR A 29 -2.40 -16.57 -13.24
C THR A 29 -1.98 -15.17 -13.63
N THR A 30 -1.39 -15.00 -14.83
CA THR A 30 -1.17 -13.69 -15.41
C THR A 30 -1.78 -13.60 -16.81
N ASN A 31 -2.72 -12.70 -16.96
CA ASN A 31 -3.39 -12.38 -18.22
C ASN A 31 -2.90 -11.05 -18.82
N ALA A 32 -2.08 -10.34 -18.07
CA ALA A 32 -1.56 -9.04 -18.45
C ALA A 32 -0.32 -9.12 -19.34
N ALA A 33 0.00 -8.10 -20.11
CA ALA A 33 1.24 -8.01 -20.87
C ALA A 33 2.40 -7.56 -19.98
N GLU A 34 3.62 -8.08 -20.26
CA GLU A 34 4.86 -7.63 -19.63
C GLU A 34 4.82 -7.63 -18.10
N SER A 35 4.17 -8.64 -17.49
CA SER A 35 3.97 -8.72 -16.06
C SER A 35 4.71 -9.88 -15.43
N LEU A 36 5.11 -9.71 -14.20
CA LEU A 36 5.93 -10.64 -13.44
C LEU A 36 5.30 -11.03 -12.10
N ILE A 37 5.10 -12.33 -11.88
CA ILE A 37 4.81 -12.88 -10.57
C ILE A 37 6.04 -13.69 -10.12
N LEU A 38 6.71 -13.26 -9.08
CA LEU A 38 7.97 -13.84 -8.63
C LEU A 38 7.78 -15.12 -7.80
N ALA A 39 6.71 -15.24 -7.06
CA ALA A 39 6.34 -16.46 -6.32
C ALA A 39 4.97 -16.29 -5.68
N GLY A 40 4.52 -17.30 -4.94
CA GLY A 40 3.30 -17.21 -4.14
C GLY A 40 2.18 -18.11 -4.63
N GLU A 41 1.01 -17.90 -4.11
CA GLU A 41 -0.14 -18.77 -4.28
C GLU A 41 -1.40 -17.98 -4.64
N GLU A 42 -2.16 -18.47 -5.62
CA GLU A 42 -3.45 -17.90 -5.99
C GLU A 42 -3.41 -16.42 -6.44
N ASN A 43 -2.31 -15.96 -7.00
CA ASN A 43 -2.22 -14.60 -7.50
C ASN A 43 -2.82 -14.50 -8.91
N ASN A 44 -3.63 -13.48 -9.14
CA ASN A 44 -4.25 -13.21 -10.43
C ASN A 44 -3.91 -11.80 -10.88
N LEU A 45 -3.08 -11.69 -11.91
CA LEU A 45 -2.58 -10.41 -12.40
C LEU A 45 -3.08 -10.14 -13.81
N SER A 46 -3.97 -9.17 -13.95
CA SER A 46 -4.45 -8.63 -15.22
C SER A 46 -3.99 -7.20 -15.50
N ALA A 47 -3.26 -6.59 -14.56
CA ALA A 47 -2.63 -5.28 -14.71
C ALA A 47 -1.31 -5.39 -15.49
N ASN A 48 -1.14 -4.59 -16.54
CA ASN A 48 0.03 -4.63 -17.43
C ASN A 48 1.28 -4.07 -16.76
N THR A 49 2.45 -4.47 -17.25
CA THR A 49 3.77 -3.96 -16.82
C THR A 49 3.90 -3.93 -15.30
N SER A 50 3.36 -4.94 -14.63
CA SER A 50 3.27 -4.97 -13.17
C SER A 50 4.11 -6.09 -12.56
N ILE A 51 4.63 -5.84 -11.36
CA ILE A 51 5.44 -6.79 -10.60
C ILE A 51 4.73 -7.17 -9.31
N VAL A 52 4.54 -8.47 -9.11
CA VAL A 52 4.01 -9.02 -7.86
C VAL A 52 5.05 -9.96 -7.25
N GLY A 53 5.51 -9.64 -6.07
CA GLY A 53 6.45 -10.46 -5.28
C GLY A 53 5.72 -11.30 -4.23
N ALA A 54 6.14 -12.52 -4.12
CA ALA A 54 5.86 -13.56 -3.12
C ALA A 54 4.68 -13.37 -2.16
N SER A 55 3.48 -13.82 -2.52
CA SER A 55 2.34 -13.69 -1.62
C SER A 55 1.19 -14.59 -1.98
N LYS A 56 0.07 -14.38 -1.31
CA LYS A 56 -1.14 -15.16 -1.51
C LYS A 56 -2.33 -14.26 -1.81
N LYS A 57 -3.14 -14.64 -2.79
CA LYS A 57 -4.39 -13.96 -3.18
C LYS A 57 -4.20 -12.48 -3.54
N ILE A 58 -3.25 -12.20 -4.39
CA ILE A 58 -3.13 -10.86 -4.98
C ILE A 58 -3.99 -10.80 -6.23
N VAL A 59 -4.84 -9.80 -6.33
CA VAL A 59 -5.69 -9.56 -7.49
C VAL A 59 -5.39 -8.18 -8.07
N GLY A 60 -4.69 -8.16 -9.18
CA GLY A 60 -4.44 -6.96 -9.98
C GLY A 60 -5.39 -6.93 -11.19
N ASN A 61 -6.44 -6.14 -11.12
CA ASN A 61 -7.51 -6.19 -12.12
C ASN A 61 -7.17 -5.46 -13.41
N GLN A 62 -6.76 -4.21 -13.33
CA GLN A 62 -6.49 -3.33 -14.47
C GLN A 62 -5.39 -2.32 -14.11
N GLY A 63 -4.84 -1.67 -15.14
CA GLY A 63 -3.81 -0.65 -14.99
C GLY A 63 -2.43 -1.12 -15.38
N GLU A 64 -1.44 -0.28 -15.13
CA GLU A 64 -0.05 -0.53 -15.48
C GLU A 64 0.94 0.04 -14.45
N GLY A 65 2.18 -0.43 -14.51
CA GLY A 65 3.27 0.11 -13.69
C GLY A 65 3.14 -0.17 -12.20
N ASN A 66 2.44 -1.21 -11.79
CA ASN A 66 2.22 -1.48 -10.36
C ASN A 66 3.32 -2.38 -9.78
N THR A 67 3.76 -2.07 -8.56
CA THR A 67 4.67 -2.90 -7.79
C THR A 67 3.99 -3.32 -6.49
N VAL A 68 3.86 -4.62 -6.29
CA VAL A 68 3.23 -5.20 -5.10
C VAL A 68 4.17 -6.18 -4.44
N LEU A 69 4.63 -5.85 -3.24
CA LEU A 69 5.45 -6.70 -2.39
C LEU A 69 4.66 -6.95 -1.10
N SER A 70 4.00 -8.08 -1.02
CA SER A 70 2.91 -8.24 -0.07
C SER A 70 2.81 -9.65 0.52
N SER A 71 2.03 -9.79 1.57
CA SER A 71 1.77 -11.09 2.21
C SER A 71 0.45 -11.72 1.75
N SER A 72 -0.70 -11.06 1.85
CA SER A 72 -1.97 -11.68 1.44
C SER A 72 -3.12 -10.69 1.20
N ASP A 73 -4.12 -11.19 0.48
CA ASP A 73 -5.43 -10.54 0.32
C ASP A 73 -5.36 -9.08 -0.14
N ILE A 74 -4.63 -8.84 -1.24
CA ILE A 74 -4.48 -7.52 -1.83
C ILE A 74 -5.29 -7.45 -3.12
N THR A 75 -6.06 -6.40 -3.26
CA THR A 75 -6.72 -6.06 -4.52
C THR A 75 -6.29 -4.67 -4.95
N PHE A 76 -5.86 -4.54 -6.21
CA PHE A 76 -5.56 -3.22 -6.75
C PHE A 76 -6.15 -3.04 -8.16
N THR A 77 -6.45 -1.80 -8.48
CA THR A 77 -6.96 -1.38 -9.79
C THR A 77 -6.44 0.03 -10.08
N GLY A 78 -5.85 0.22 -11.26
CA GLY A 78 -5.28 1.50 -11.69
C GLY A 78 -3.76 1.45 -11.82
N ASP A 79 -3.14 2.62 -11.94
CA ASP A 79 -1.78 2.74 -12.45
C ASP A 79 -0.79 3.20 -11.38
N ASN A 80 0.46 2.75 -11.54
CA ASN A 80 1.62 3.29 -10.80
C ASN A 80 1.47 3.20 -9.27
N HIS A 81 0.92 2.11 -8.78
CA HIS A 81 0.86 1.87 -7.33
C HIS A 81 2.15 1.23 -6.81
N ILE A 82 2.53 1.60 -5.60
CA ILE A 82 3.55 0.90 -4.80
C ILE A 82 2.86 0.37 -3.55
N ILE A 83 2.74 -0.96 -3.43
CA ILE A 83 2.06 -1.60 -2.31
C ILE A 83 3.04 -2.56 -1.63
N ASN A 84 3.41 -2.22 -0.41
CA ASN A 84 4.14 -3.10 0.49
C ASN A 84 3.30 -3.28 1.75
N SER A 85 2.59 -4.38 1.83
CA SER A 85 1.55 -4.59 2.83
C SER A 85 1.56 -6.00 3.39
N SER A 86 1.06 -6.18 4.59
CA SER A 86 0.90 -7.51 5.20
C SER A 86 -0.40 -8.18 4.79
N ALA A 87 -1.55 -7.51 4.91
CA ALA A 87 -2.84 -8.12 4.59
C ALA A 87 -3.96 -7.10 4.33
N HIS A 88 -5.06 -7.59 3.74
CA HIS A 88 -6.34 -6.90 3.61
C HIS A 88 -6.22 -5.46 3.07
N THR A 89 -5.56 -5.30 1.93
CA THR A 89 -5.37 -3.98 1.35
C THR A 89 -6.10 -3.86 0.03
N GLN A 90 -6.86 -2.79 -0.13
CA GLN A 90 -7.53 -2.42 -1.37
C GLN A 90 -7.03 -1.06 -1.86
N VAL A 91 -6.56 -1.02 -3.11
CA VAL A 91 -6.04 0.22 -3.70
C VAL A 91 -6.64 0.43 -5.07
N ASN A 92 -7.39 1.51 -5.22
CA ASN A 92 -7.97 1.92 -6.49
C ASN A 92 -7.55 3.36 -6.82
N GLY A 93 -7.35 3.64 -8.09
CA GLY A 93 -6.98 4.97 -8.58
C GLY A 93 -5.62 4.99 -9.25
N THR A 94 -4.80 6.00 -9.00
CA THR A 94 -3.51 6.16 -9.65
C THR A 94 -2.47 6.75 -8.70
N GLY A 95 -1.24 6.25 -8.77
CA GLY A 95 -0.10 6.83 -8.05
C GLY A 95 -0.18 6.73 -6.53
N ASN A 96 -0.82 5.71 -5.99
CA ASN A 96 -0.93 5.54 -4.54
C ASN A 96 0.22 4.71 -3.96
N ILE A 97 0.61 5.03 -2.75
CA ILE A 97 1.67 4.36 -2.01
C ILE A 97 1.11 3.78 -0.71
N VAL A 98 1.37 2.51 -0.45
CA VAL A 98 0.96 1.82 0.78
C VAL A 98 2.17 1.15 1.43
N PHE A 99 2.44 1.53 2.67
CA PHE A 99 3.31 0.80 3.59
C PHE A 99 2.51 0.44 4.83
N SER A 100 1.96 -0.75 4.86
CA SER A 100 0.91 -1.10 5.81
C SER A 100 1.15 -2.44 6.49
N SER A 101 0.54 -2.60 7.65
CA SER A 101 0.39 -3.89 8.29
C SER A 101 -0.89 -4.57 7.82
N GLU A 102 -2.04 -3.90 7.94
CA GLU A 102 -3.34 -4.49 7.58
C GLU A 102 -4.45 -3.44 7.45
N ASP A 103 -5.55 -3.84 6.84
CA ASP A 103 -6.81 -3.07 6.76
C ASP A 103 -6.64 -1.66 6.18
N VAL A 104 -6.07 -1.58 4.99
CA VAL A 104 -5.92 -0.29 4.29
C VAL A 104 -6.80 -0.25 3.05
N ALA A 105 -7.58 0.81 2.93
CA ALA A 105 -8.36 1.11 1.74
C ALA A 105 -7.98 2.49 1.18
N ILE A 106 -7.50 2.53 -0.06
CA ILE A 106 -7.30 3.77 -0.81
C ILE A 106 -8.19 3.73 -2.05
N ASN A 107 -9.05 4.71 -2.18
CA ASN A 107 -9.99 4.80 -3.29
C ASN A 107 -9.93 6.18 -3.96
N THR A 108 -8.73 6.60 -4.33
CA THR A 108 -8.42 7.92 -4.86
C THR A 108 -7.06 7.95 -5.55
N ILE A 109 -6.53 9.13 -5.84
CA ILE A 109 -5.26 9.35 -6.56
C ILE A 109 -4.21 10.05 -5.71
N GLY A 110 -2.93 9.72 -5.97
CA GLY A 110 -1.77 10.42 -5.42
C GLY A 110 -1.70 10.43 -3.90
N SER A 111 -2.16 9.38 -3.25
CA SER A 111 -2.24 9.32 -1.79
C SER A 111 -1.29 8.30 -1.19
N MET A 112 -0.96 8.48 0.09
CA MET A 112 -0.05 7.60 0.81
C MET A 112 -0.64 7.17 2.16
N ALA A 113 -0.60 5.87 2.41
CA ALA A 113 -0.98 5.25 3.68
C ALA A 113 0.21 4.53 4.32
N VAL A 114 0.45 4.80 5.61
CA VAL A 114 1.48 4.13 6.41
C VAL A 114 0.87 3.68 7.72
N GLY A 115 0.97 2.39 8.03
CA GLY A 115 0.40 1.81 9.25
C GLY A 115 -0.81 0.92 8.99
N LYS A 116 -1.82 0.94 9.83
CA LYS A 116 -2.98 0.04 9.76
C LYS A 116 -4.32 0.78 9.95
N LYS A 117 -5.41 0.13 9.52
CA LYS A 117 -6.78 0.67 9.66
C LYS A 117 -6.93 2.09 9.08
N ILE A 118 -6.58 2.22 7.79
CA ILE A 118 -6.58 3.51 7.10
C ILE A 118 -7.57 3.48 5.94
N SER A 119 -8.39 4.53 5.86
CA SER A 119 -9.32 4.74 4.75
C SER A 119 -9.06 6.09 4.07
N ILE A 120 -8.62 6.08 2.81
CA ILE A 120 -8.36 7.31 2.05
C ILE A 120 -9.30 7.38 0.85
N THR A 121 -10.19 8.35 0.86
CA THR A 121 -11.14 8.63 -0.23
C THR A 121 -10.93 10.01 -0.85
N HIS A 122 -10.00 10.81 -0.34
CA HIS A 122 -9.72 12.16 -0.80
C HIS A 122 -8.31 12.25 -1.38
N PRO A 123 -8.12 12.82 -2.58
CA PRO A 123 -6.84 12.82 -3.28
C PRO A 123 -5.74 13.59 -2.54
N GLY A 124 -4.50 13.22 -2.84
CA GLY A 124 -3.32 13.89 -2.30
C GLY A 124 -3.15 13.77 -0.78
N SER A 125 -3.84 12.82 -0.15
CA SER A 125 -3.80 12.69 1.31
C SER A 125 -2.67 11.78 1.77
N PHE A 126 -2.00 12.16 2.86
CA PHE A 126 -1.04 11.33 3.56
C PHE A 126 -1.57 10.99 4.96
N ILE A 127 -1.65 9.70 5.27
CA ILE A 127 -2.06 9.24 6.60
C ILE A 127 -1.00 8.27 7.15
N PHE A 128 -0.47 8.62 8.31
CA PHE A 128 0.26 7.71 9.18
C PHE A 128 -0.64 7.33 10.37
N ASN A 129 -0.91 6.03 10.53
CA ASN A 129 -1.69 5.53 11.66
C ASN A 129 -0.93 4.45 12.42
N GLY A 130 -0.39 4.81 13.57
CA GLY A 130 0.23 3.90 14.54
C GLY A 130 -0.72 3.37 15.61
N THR A 131 -2.04 3.62 15.47
CA THR A 131 -3.04 3.25 16.49
C THR A 131 -3.90 2.07 16.03
N ASP A 132 -4.71 1.52 16.92
CA ASP A 132 -5.71 0.50 16.61
C ASP A 132 -7.07 1.08 16.19
N THR A 133 -7.21 2.40 16.19
CA THR A 133 -8.43 3.09 15.76
C THR A 133 -8.36 3.38 14.27
N GLU A 134 -9.47 3.22 13.55
CA GLU A 134 -9.54 3.58 12.15
C GLU A 134 -9.35 5.09 11.94
N VAL A 135 -8.53 5.43 10.94
CA VAL A 135 -8.26 6.81 10.54
C VAL A 135 -8.64 7.00 9.08
N ALA A 136 -9.55 7.94 8.84
CA ALA A 136 -9.98 8.26 7.48
C ALA A 136 -9.56 9.68 7.05
N SER A 137 -9.36 9.86 5.74
CA SER A 137 -9.26 11.19 5.15
C SER A 137 -10.61 11.90 5.22
N ASN A 138 -10.63 13.21 5.44
CA ASN A 138 -11.85 14.00 5.52
C ASN A 138 -11.90 15.17 4.52
N LYS A 139 -10.82 15.41 3.81
CA LYS A 139 -10.71 16.36 2.71
C LYS A 139 -9.44 16.09 1.91
N GLU A 140 -9.34 16.70 0.75
CA GLU A 140 -8.18 16.62 -0.14
C GLU A 140 -6.92 17.21 0.50
N TYR A 141 -5.75 16.71 0.07
CA TYR A 141 -4.42 17.22 0.44
C TYR A 141 -4.22 17.32 1.96
N THR A 142 -4.70 16.32 2.69
CA THR A 142 -4.62 16.28 4.15
C THR A 142 -3.50 15.37 4.61
N THR A 143 -2.69 15.85 5.55
CA THR A 143 -1.77 15.02 6.30
C THR A 143 -2.35 14.74 7.69
N LYS A 144 -2.44 13.47 8.05
CA LYS A 144 -2.82 13.00 9.40
C LYS A 144 -1.74 12.10 9.96
N ILE A 145 -1.32 12.38 11.17
CA ILE A 145 -0.40 11.53 11.94
C ILE A 145 -1.09 11.18 13.25
N MET A 146 -1.37 9.90 13.44
CA MET A 146 -2.02 9.38 14.63
C MET A 146 -1.07 8.43 15.36
N ALA A 147 -0.79 8.73 16.61
CA ALA A 147 0.06 7.92 17.48
C ALA A 147 -0.48 7.96 18.91
N ASP A 148 -0.62 6.79 19.54
CA ASP A 148 -1.20 6.67 20.89
C ASP A 148 -0.43 7.42 21.97
N LYS A 149 0.87 7.57 21.80
CA LYS A 149 1.75 8.24 22.77
C LYS A 149 2.28 9.60 22.31
N GLY A 150 1.63 10.17 21.28
CA GLY A 150 2.00 11.46 20.71
C GLY A 150 3.12 11.38 19.69
N MET A 151 3.47 12.54 19.18
CA MET A 151 4.51 12.76 18.16
C MET A 151 5.60 13.63 18.76
N ILE A 152 6.84 13.18 18.67
CA ILE A 152 8.01 13.95 19.08
C ILE A 152 8.71 14.45 17.81
N ILE A 153 8.86 15.76 17.68
CA ILE A 153 9.67 16.38 16.64
C ILE A 153 10.99 16.79 17.29
N ASN A 154 12.02 15.98 17.08
CA ASN A 154 13.36 16.29 17.58
C ASN A 154 14.17 16.93 16.46
N THR A 155 14.65 18.12 16.72
CA THR A 155 15.67 18.74 15.88
C THR A 155 17.01 18.63 16.62
N ASN A 156 17.97 18.01 15.99
CA ASN A 156 19.33 17.93 16.53
C ASN A 156 20.11 19.19 16.12
N SER A 157 19.54 20.37 16.33
CA SER A 157 20.22 21.60 16.02
C SER A 157 21.11 22.03 17.21
N GLN A 158 22.40 21.82 17.08
CA GLN A 158 23.39 22.45 17.94
C GLN A 158 23.63 23.92 17.57
N LYS A 159 22.79 24.50 16.73
CA LYS A 159 22.89 25.91 16.31
C LYS A 159 21.96 26.76 17.17
N ALA A 160 22.50 27.81 17.77
CA ALA A 160 21.79 28.79 18.60
C ALA A 160 20.68 29.54 17.84
N ASP A 161 20.65 29.46 16.50
CA ASP A 161 19.73 30.19 15.62
C ASP A 161 18.77 29.26 14.84
N GLY A 162 18.62 27.98 15.24
CA GLY A 162 17.78 27.01 14.55
C GLY A 162 16.30 27.21 14.86
N VAL A 163 15.47 27.33 13.85
CA VAL A 163 14.01 27.22 13.97
C VAL A 163 13.67 25.73 13.92
N ASP A 164 13.18 25.19 15.02
CA ASP A 164 12.88 23.75 15.16
C ASP A 164 11.57 23.35 14.48
N LEU A 165 10.61 24.27 14.40
CA LEU A 165 9.33 24.05 13.71
C LEU A 165 8.84 25.38 13.13
N THR A 166 8.66 25.42 11.81
CA THR A 166 8.01 26.55 11.14
C THR A 166 6.60 26.16 10.70
N ILE A 167 5.60 26.91 11.13
CA ILE A 167 4.21 26.73 10.74
C ILE A 167 3.77 27.93 9.92
N ASN A 168 3.63 27.73 8.60
CA ASN A 168 3.07 28.74 7.70
C ASN A 168 1.56 28.57 7.64
N GLY A 169 0.84 29.27 8.50
CA GLY A 169 -0.61 29.17 8.63
C GLY A 169 -1.07 29.19 10.07
N GLY A 170 -2.32 28.83 10.30
CA GLY A 170 -2.88 28.79 11.65
C GLY A 170 -2.51 27.50 12.39
N LEU A 171 -1.97 27.63 13.58
CA LEU A 171 -1.83 26.51 14.52
C LEU A 171 -3.07 26.43 15.41
N LYS A 172 -3.78 25.30 15.38
CA LYS A 172 -4.82 24.99 16.35
C LYS A 172 -4.31 23.88 17.26
N VAL A 173 -4.05 24.23 18.52
CA VAL A 173 -3.79 23.24 19.58
C VAL A 173 -5.09 22.99 20.33
N ALA A 174 -5.59 21.76 20.24
CA ALA A 174 -6.71 21.32 21.07
C ALA A 174 -6.13 20.51 22.23
N HIS A 175 -6.29 21.03 23.44
CA HIS A 175 -5.96 20.32 24.67
C HIS A 175 -7.23 19.62 25.15
N ASN A 176 -7.18 18.30 25.29
CA ASN A 176 -8.27 17.56 25.91
C ASN A 176 -8.06 17.60 27.43
N THR A 177 -8.88 18.39 28.11
CA THR A 177 -8.80 18.59 29.58
C THR A 177 -9.52 17.50 30.37
N THR A 178 -9.66 16.29 29.84
CA THR A 178 -10.32 15.21 30.58
C THR A 178 -9.44 14.51 31.60
N ASP A 179 -8.14 14.83 31.65
CA ASP A 179 -7.28 14.39 32.75
C ASP A 179 -7.14 15.55 33.71
N GLY A 180 -7.98 15.53 34.75
CA GLY A 180 -7.92 16.50 35.81
C GLY A 180 -6.57 16.52 36.52
N VAL A 181 -5.94 17.64 36.54
CA VAL A 181 -5.22 18.28 37.65
C VAL A 181 -5.41 19.75 37.48
#